data_d3abc0457f67dac85906049eba25ea4d
#
_entry.id   d3abc0457f67dac85906049eba25ea4d
#
_cell.length_a   1.000
_cell.length_b   1.000
_cell.length_c   1.000
_cell.angle_alpha   90.00
_cell.angle_beta   90.00
_cell.angle_gamma   90.00
#
_symmetry.space_group_name_H-M   'P 1'
#
loop_
_entity.id
_entity.type
_entity.pdbx_description
1 polymer ?
#
loop_
_entity_poly.entity_id
_entity_poly.type
_entity_poly.pdbx_seq_one_letter_code
_entity_poly.pdbx_strand_id
1 'polypeptide(L)'
;MSKVKVWLGGEGPSEIGDRDRPDGQRVGVIEALLLKVERDGWYVAGATVWRRITKLRVGAALGRDNHGDIHNVAGLVNEAHENACEVVAFARDIDSDLERLAAIAQGVSRAREIFPGMGIVGGPAVPTIEGWILALRNVPRTESMSRARVNELIAAQDLAGKHPEAYAEVIESADLTTLPPGCDCLGEWIATARSVLDRAIRGTPG
;
A
#
# COMPACT_ATOMS: atom_id res chain seq x y z
N MET A 1 17.64 -19.40 5.67
CA MET A 1 17.55 -17.92 5.63
C MET A 1 16.31 -17.51 6.41
N SER A 2 16.38 -16.47 7.24
CA SER A 2 15.18 -15.91 7.88
C SER A 2 14.32 -15.24 6.84
N LYS A 3 12.98 -15.35 7.00
CA LYS A 3 12.05 -14.63 6.12
C LYS A 3 12.00 -13.16 6.50
N VAL A 4 11.89 -12.28 5.51
CA VAL A 4 11.72 -10.83 5.66
C VAL A 4 10.39 -10.54 6.35
N LYS A 5 10.40 -9.70 7.37
CA LYS A 5 9.19 -9.24 8.07
C LYS A 5 8.64 -8.00 7.40
N VAL A 6 7.36 -8.06 7.04
CA VAL A 6 6.63 -6.95 6.42
C VAL A 6 5.55 -6.44 7.36
N TRP A 7 5.45 -5.12 7.52
CA TRP A 7 4.36 -4.45 8.22
C TRP A 7 3.43 -3.78 7.22
N LEU A 8 2.11 -3.92 7.40
CA LEU A 8 1.13 -3.35 6.48
C LEU A 8 0.45 -2.10 7.04
N GLY A 9 0.11 -1.16 6.17
CA GLY A 9 -0.70 0.01 6.49
C GLY A 9 -1.82 0.21 5.47
N GLY A 10 -3.04 0.51 5.92
CA GLY A 10 -4.18 0.75 5.03
C GLY A 10 -5.38 1.32 5.78
N GLU A 11 -6.44 1.69 5.06
CA GLU A 11 -7.63 2.29 5.67
C GLU A 11 -8.49 1.29 6.44
N GLY A 12 -8.47 0.04 6.02
CA GLY A 12 -9.31 -1.00 6.62
C GLY A 12 -9.00 -2.42 6.11
N PRO A 13 -9.89 -3.37 6.43
CA PRO A 13 -9.67 -4.78 6.10
C PRO A 13 -9.54 -5.08 4.61
N SER A 14 -10.14 -4.27 3.74
CA SER A 14 -9.98 -4.44 2.29
C SER A 14 -8.53 -4.28 1.83
N GLU A 15 -7.77 -3.37 2.44
CA GLU A 15 -6.37 -3.12 2.09
C GLU A 15 -5.40 -4.04 2.82
N ILE A 16 -5.55 -4.19 4.15
CA ILE A 16 -4.57 -4.88 5.00
C ILE A 16 -4.99 -6.29 5.43
N GLY A 17 -6.18 -6.73 5.02
CA GLY A 17 -6.74 -8.00 5.45
C GLY A 17 -7.38 -7.96 6.84
N ASP A 18 -7.96 -9.08 7.25
CA ASP A 18 -8.52 -9.28 8.58
C ASP A 18 -7.83 -10.49 9.22
N ARG A 19 -7.00 -10.22 10.23
CA ARG A 19 -6.14 -11.22 10.86
C ARG A 19 -6.71 -11.79 12.15
N ASP A 20 -7.74 -11.14 12.70
CA ASP A 20 -8.31 -11.49 14.01
C ASP A 20 -9.56 -12.37 13.89
N ARG A 21 -9.89 -12.85 12.69
CA ARG A 21 -11.09 -13.66 12.47
C ARG A 21 -10.95 -15.11 12.92
N PRO A 22 -11.97 -15.65 13.61
CA PRO A 22 -11.97 -17.05 14.04
C PRO A 22 -12.08 -18.05 12.88
N ASP A 23 -12.58 -17.63 11.72
CA ASP A 23 -12.78 -18.42 10.50
C ASP A 23 -11.56 -18.41 9.55
N GLY A 24 -10.47 -17.78 9.95
CA GLY A 24 -9.22 -17.71 9.22
C GLY A 24 -8.82 -16.29 8.83
N GLN A 25 -7.54 -16.13 8.52
CA GLN A 25 -7.00 -14.86 8.06
C GLN A 25 -7.49 -14.54 6.64
N ARG A 26 -7.89 -13.30 6.41
CA ARG A 26 -8.23 -12.80 5.09
C ARG A 26 -7.13 -11.89 4.57
N VAL A 27 -6.65 -12.21 3.38
CA VAL A 27 -5.63 -11.44 2.67
C VAL A 27 -6.26 -10.16 2.11
N GLY A 28 -5.67 -9.01 2.42
CA GLY A 28 -6.08 -7.72 1.85
C GLY A 28 -5.35 -7.44 0.53
N VAL A 29 -5.77 -6.36 -0.15
CA VAL A 29 -5.24 -5.97 -1.48
C VAL A 29 -3.72 -5.80 -1.45
N ILE A 30 -3.17 -5.16 -0.40
CA ILE A 30 -1.73 -4.89 -0.31
C ILE A 30 -0.94 -6.19 -0.19
N GLU A 31 -1.37 -7.11 0.67
CA GLU A 31 -0.74 -8.42 0.82
C GLU A 31 -0.86 -9.27 -0.46
N ALA A 32 -2.05 -9.27 -1.10
CA ALA A 32 -2.26 -9.98 -2.35
C ALA A 32 -1.34 -9.47 -3.48
N LEU A 33 -1.16 -8.16 -3.60
CA LEU A 33 -0.22 -7.56 -4.55
C LEU A 33 1.23 -7.95 -4.25
N LEU A 34 1.64 -7.93 -2.98
CA LEU A 34 2.98 -8.38 -2.59
C LEU A 34 3.20 -9.86 -2.92
N LEU A 35 2.23 -10.73 -2.64
CA LEU A 35 2.26 -12.16 -2.99
C LEU A 35 2.32 -12.40 -4.50
N LYS A 36 1.66 -11.55 -5.27
CA LYS A 36 1.72 -11.62 -6.74
C LYS A 36 3.05 -11.13 -7.31
N VAL A 37 3.70 -10.17 -6.64
CA VAL A 37 5.03 -9.65 -6.99
C VAL A 37 6.14 -10.63 -6.62
N GLU A 38 6.09 -11.15 -5.38
CA GLU A 38 7.06 -12.11 -4.84
C GLU A 38 6.35 -13.04 -3.86
N ARG A 39 6.34 -14.33 -4.16
CA ARG A 39 5.55 -15.31 -3.41
C ARG A 39 6.22 -15.77 -2.13
N ASP A 40 7.53 -15.80 -2.12
CA ASP A 40 8.31 -16.45 -1.07
C ASP A 40 9.34 -15.51 -0.42
N GLY A 41 9.94 -15.96 0.67
CA GLY A 41 11.03 -15.23 1.32
C GLY A 41 10.60 -14.16 2.32
N TRP A 42 9.31 -13.88 2.47
CA TRP A 42 8.78 -12.87 3.40
C TRP A 42 7.47 -13.34 4.09
N TYR A 43 7.01 -12.59 5.08
CA TYR A 43 5.70 -12.76 5.70
C TYR A 43 5.21 -11.47 6.34
N VAL A 44 3.90 -11.33 6.52
CA VAL A 44 3.33 -10.20 7.23
C VAL A 44 3.43 -10.41 8.73
N ALA A 45 4.19 -9.56 9.41
CA ALA A 45 4.39 -9.59 10.86
C ALA A 45 3.29 -8.85 11.62
N GLY A 46 2.64 -7.86 10.99
CA GLY A 46 1.55 -7.10 11.56
C GLY A 46 0.97 -6.08 10.59
N ALA A 47 -0.08 -5.40 11.03
CA ALA A 47 -0.75 -4.37 10.24
C ALA A 47 -1.37 -3.29 11.11
N THR A 48 -1.41 -2.05 10.59
CA THR A 48 -2.02 -0.92 11.29
C THR A 48 -3.03 -0.22 10.39
N VAL A 49 -4.25 -0.04 10.92
CA VAL A 49 -5.27 0.77 10.25
C VAL A 49 -4.87 2.25 10.30
N TRP A 50 -4.95 2.95 9.17
CA TRP A 50 -4.45 4.32 8.98
C TRP A 50 -4.83 5.29 10.09
N ARG A 51 -6.09 5.26 10.54
CA ARG A 51 -6.59 6.11 11.63
C ARG A 51 -6.02 5.80 13.01
N ARG A 52 -5.37 4.64 13.19
CA ARG A 52 -4.78 4.18 14.45
C ARG A 52 -3.28 4.41 14.52
N ILE A 53 -2.66 4.83 13.42
CA ILE A 53 -1.22 5.09 13.38
C ILE A 53 -0.86 6.17 14.39
N THR A 54 0.10 5.88 15.25
CA THR A 54 0.67 6.88 16.14
C THR A 54 1.55 7.84 15.35
N LYS A 55 1.09 9.08 15.19
CA LYS A 55 1.76 10.10 14.40
C LYS A 55 3.16 10.39 14.92
N LEU A 56 4.18 10.12 14.12
CA LEU A 56 5.53 10.56 14.42
C LEU A 56 5.71 12.02 13.93
N ARG A 57 5.85 12.94 14.87
CA ARG A 57 6.12 14.35 14.56
C ARG A 57 7.56 14.50 14.12
N VAL A 58 7.77 14.55 12.82
CA VAL A 58 9.09 14.73 12.24
C VAL A 58 9.37 16.21 12.09
N GLY A 59 10.29 16.72 12.90
CA GLY A 59 10.88 18.04 12.78
C GLY A 59 9.99 19.22 13.17
N ALA A 60 10.17 19.77 14.36
CA ALA A 60 9.59 21.05 14.80
C ALA A 60 10.07 22.26 13.97
N ALA A 61 11.05 22.09 13.09
CA ALA A 61 11.70 23.16 12.33
C ALA A 61 11.03 23.51 10.98
N LEU A 62 10.01 22.77 10.53
CA LEU A 62 9.40 22.97 9.22
C LEU A 62 7.94 23.44 9.37
N GLY A 63 7.78 24.66 9.77
CA GLY A 63 6.58 25.36 10.18
C GLY A 63 5.47 25.55 9.14
N ARG A 64 5.34 24.78 8.08
CA ARG A 64 4.24 24.86 7.12
C ARG A 64 3.66 23.53 6.64
N ASP A 65 4.32 22.41 6.87
CA ASP A 65 3.86 21.10 6.39
C ASP A 65 3.09 20.36 7.49
N ASN A 66 1.85 20.72 7.67
CA ASN A 66 1.02 20.21 8.76
C ASN A 66 0.02 19.13 8.29
N HIS A 67 0.19 18.58 7.09
CA HIS A 67 -0.72 17.56 6.59
C HIS A 67 -0.54 16.26 7.38
N GLY A 68 -1.67 15.76 7.92
CA GLY A 68 -1.65 14.59 8.81
C GLY A 68 -1.02 13.34 8.21
N ASP A 69 -1.09 13.18 6.87
CA ASP A 69 -0.57 12.00 6.19
C ASP A 69 0.97 11.95 6.15
N ILE A 70 1.68 13.10 6.20
CA ILE A 70 3.14 13.12 6.38
C ILE A 70 3.54 12.41 7.67
N HIS A 71 2.85 12.75 8.75
CA HIS A 71 3.11 12.20 10.08
C HIS A 71 2.62 10.75 10.23
N ASN A 72 1.55 10.39 9.52
CA ASN A 72 1.06 9.01 9.50
C ASN A 72 2.04 8.09 8.77
N VAL A 73 2.59 8.48 7.61
CA VAL A 73 3.60 7.68 6.92
C VAL A 73 4.83 7.47 7.81
N ALA A 74 5.36 8.53 8.41
CA ALA A 74 6.50 8.42 9.31
C ALA A 74 6.18 7.57 10.55
N GLY A 75 4.96 7.69 11.10
CA GLY A 75 4.49 6.89 12.22
C GLY A 75 4.36 5.41 11.88
N LEU A 76 3.83 5.08 10.71
CA LEU A 76 3.72 3.70 10.23
C LEU A 76 5.09 3.05 10.05
N VAL A 77 6.05 3.78 9.50
CA VAL A 77 7.43 3.29 9.33
C VAL A 77 8.10 3.11 10.70
N ASN A 78 7.85 4.01 11.66
CA ASN A 78 8.33 3.86 13.03
C ASN A 78 7.74 2.61 13.71
N GLU A 79 6.43 2.36 13.57
CA GLU A 79 5.79 1.16 14.11
C GLU A 79 6.40 -0.13 13.52
N ALA A 80 6.64 -0.14 12.19
CA ALA A 80 7.34 -1.25 11.54
C ALA A 80 8.75 -1.45 12.11
N HIS A 81 9.49 -0.36 12.32
CA HIS A 81 10.85 -0.39 12.88
C HIS A 81 10.86 -0.93 14.33
N GLU A 82 9.95 -0.46 15.18
CA GLU A 82 9.80 -0.93 16.56
C GLU A 82 9.45 -2.42 16.65
N ASN A 83 8.76 -2.96 15.63
CA ASN A 83 8.46 -4.39 15.52
C ASN A 83 9.53 -5.20 14.79
N ALA A 84 10.72 -4.63 14.58
CA ALA A 84 11.86 -5.25 13.90
C ALA A 84 11.47 -5.80 12.50
N CYS A 85 10.65 -5.05 11.76
CA CYS A 85 10.33 -5.34 10.37
C CYS A 85 11.38 -4.71 9.45
N GLU A 86 11.70 -5.38 8.35
CA GLU A 86 12.62 -4.90 7.33
C GLU A 86 11.91 -4.09 6.25
N VAL A 87 10.60 -4.34 6.05
CA VAL A 87 9.79 -3.71 5.03
C VAL A 87 8.47 -3.21 5.61
N VAL A 88 8.02 -2.04 5.16
CA VAL A 88 6.68 -1.55 5.36
C VAL A 88 5.99 -1.40 4.01
N ALA A 89 4.72 -1.85 3.90
CA ALA A 89 3.93 -1.69 2.69
C ALA A 89 2.58 -1.05 2.98
N PHE A 90 2.20 -0.05 2.20
CA PHE A 90 0.93 0.65 2.39
C PHE A 90 0.38 1.22 1.08
N ALA A 91 -0.93 1.48 1.07
CA ALA A 91 -1.61 2.31 0.10
C ALA A 91 -2.56 3.27 0.84
N ARG A 92 -2.76 4.45 0.27
CA ARG A 92 -3.62 5.47 0.85
C ARG A 92 -4.50 6.09 -0.23
N ASP A 93 -5.82 6.01 -0.06
CA ASP A 93 -6.78 6.64 -0.97
C ASP A 93 -6.61 8.16 -1.01
N ILE A 94 -6.63 8.72 -2.21
CA ILE A 94 -6.47 10.18 -2.40
C ILE A 94 -7.82 10.91 -2.37
N ASP A 95 -8.89 10.27 -2.80
CA ASP A 95 -10.25 10.85 -2.81
C ASP A 95 -10.35 12.22 -3.50
N SER A 96 -9.52 12.52 -4.46
CA SER A 96 -9.38 13.83 -5.13
C SER A 96 -8.66 14.92 -4.31
N ASP A 97 -8.07 14.56 -3.18
CA ASP A 97 -7.26 15.46 -2.35
C ASP A 97 -5.81 15.51 -2.86
N LEU A 98 -5.50 16.49 -3.69
CA LEU A 98 -4.16 16.65 -4.26
C LEU A 98 -3.10 17.03 -3.20
N GLU A 99 -3.49 17.67 -2.10
CA GLU A 99 -2.58 17.98 -1.00
C GLU A 99 -2.14 16.67 -0.30
N ARG A 100 -3.06 15.70 -0.19
CA ARG A 100 -2.74 14.37 0.33
C ARG A 100 -1.72 13.64 -0.52
N LEU A 101 -1.82 13.73 -1.85
CA LEU A 101 -0.85 13.13 -2.77
C LEU A 101 0.57 13.64 -2.49
N ALA A 102 0.73 14.96 -2.41
CA ALA A 102 2.02 15.59 -2.08
C ALA A 102 2.50 15.20 -0.67
N ALA A 103 1.57 15.16 0.30
CA ALA A 103 1.88 14.82 1.69
C ALA A 103 2.39 13.37 1.85
N ILE A 104 1.80 12.42 1.13
CA ILE A 104 2.26 11.01 1.16
C ILE A 104 3.68 10.92 0.58
N ALA A 105 3.94 11.53 -0.58
CA ALA A 105 5.27 11.54 -1.19
C ALA A 105 6.32 12.15 -0.25
N GLN A 106 6.00 13.26 0.39
CA GLN A 106 6.86 13.92 1.38
C GLN A 106 7.06 13.04 2.62
N GLY A 107 6.01 12.38 3.11
CA GLY A 107 6.09 11.45 4.23
C GLY A 107 7.04 10.29 3.94
N VAL A 108 6.96 9.70 2.74
CA VAL A 108 7.88 8.64 2.30
C VAL A 108 9.33 9.13 2.22
N SER A 109 9.57 10.33 1.66
CA SER A 109 10.92 10.91 1.59
C SER A 109 11.51 11.08 2.99
N ARG A 110 10.76 11.67 3.91
CA ARG A 110 11.21 11.88 5.29
C ARG A 110 11.42 10.58 6.06
N ALA A 111 10.52 9.60 5.86
CA ALA A 111 10.68 8.31 6.51
C ALA A 111 11.96 7.59 6.05
N ARG A 112 12.35 7.73 4.77
CA ARG A 112 13.63 7.20 4.26
C ARG A 112 14.84 7.88 4.89
N GLU A 113 14.76 9.18 5.18
CA GLU A 113 15.83 9.91 5.85
C GLU A 113 16.04 9.47 7.31
N ILE A 114 14.91 9.19 8.02
CA ILE A 114 14.95 8.80 9.44
C ILE A 114 15.29 7.32 9.60
N PHE A 115 14.81 6.47 8.70
CA PHE A 115 14.95 5.02 8.75
C PHE A 115 15.65 4.51 7.46
N PRO A 116 16.93 4.84 7.22
CA PRO A 116 17.60 4.57 5.95
C PRO A 116 17.72 3.08 5.59
N GLY A 117 17.60 2.18 6.59
CA GLY A 117 17.60 0.73 6.38
C GLY A 117 16.25 0.12 6.09
N MET A 118 15.16 0.89 6.22
CA MET A 118 13.79 0.38 6.04
C MET A 118 13.40 0.35 4.56
N GLY A 119 12.94 -0.81 4.09
CA GLY A 119 12.28 -0.92 2.78
C GLY A 119 10.87 -0.32 2.84
N ILE A 120 10.60 0.70 2.01
CA ILE A 120 9.27 1.34 1.98
C ILE A 120 8.63 1.10 0.62
N VAL A 121 7.55 0.32 0.63
CA VAL A 121 6.63 0.09 -0.49
C VAL A 121 5.35 0.85 -0.18
N GLY A 122 5.22 2.06 -0.70
CA GLY A 122 4.05 2.86 -0.34
C GLY A 122 3.79 4.00 -1.28
N GLY A 123 2.53 4.37 -1.37
CA GLY A 123 2.11 5.47 -2.22
C GLY A 123 0.61 5.73 -2.20
N PRO A 124 0.18 6.73 -2.99
CA PRO A 124 -1.21 7.06 -3.16
C PRO A 124 -1.93 6.02 -4.03
N ALA A 125 -3.14 5.65 -3.64
CA ALA A 125 -4.10 4.97 -4.51
C ALA A 125 -5.03 6.03 -5.13
N VAL A 126 -4.92 6.26 -6.42
CA VAL A 126 -5.64 7.33 -7.13
C VAL A 126 -6.76 6.73 -8.00
N PRO A 127 -8.01 7.16 -7.81
CA PRO A 127 -8.52 7.94 -6.69
C PRO A 127 -8.60 7.11 -5.40
N THR A 128 -8.77 5.79 -5.52
CA THR A 128 -8.91 4.82 -4.44
C THR A 128 -8.31 3.47 -4.82
N ILE A 129 -8.17 2.58 -3.84
CA ILE A 129 -7.68 1.20 -4.05
C ILE A 129 -8.56 0.41 -5.04
N GLU A 130 -9.86 0.69 -5.10
CA GLU A 130 -10.76 0.08 -6.08
C GLU A 130 -10.42 0.49 -7.51
N GLY A 131 -9.84 1.67 -7.71
CA GLY A 131 -9.27 2.08 -9.00
C GLY A 131 -8.14 1.15 -9.46
N TRP A 132 -7.31 0.68 -8.54
CA TRP A 132 -6.29 -0.31 -8.82
C TRP A 132 -6.89 -1.67 -9.21
N ILE A 133 -7.96 -2.10 -8.51
CA ILE A 133 -8.66 -3.35 -8.85
C ILE A 133 -9.26 -3.28 -10.25
N LEU A 134 -9.84 -2.15 -10.65
CA LEU A 134 -10.33 -1.94 -12.01
C LEU A 134 -9.19 -1.95 -13.05
N ALA A 135 -8.06 -1.33 -12.74
CA ALA A 135 -6.88 -1.35 -13.61
C ALA A 135 -6.38 -2.79 -13.86
N LEU A 136 -6.36 -3.62 -12.83
CA LEU A 136 -6.01 -5.05 -12.92
C LEU A 136 -7.03 -5.87 -13.74
N ARG A 137 -8.23 -5.35 -13.93
CA ARG A 137 -9.25 -5.89 -14.86
C ARG A 137 -9.22 -5.20 -16.23
N ASN A 138 -8.10 -4.57 -16.60
CA ASN A 138 -7.86 -3.89 -17.86
C ASN A 138 -8.78 -2.68 -18.12
N VAL A 139 -9.30 -2.03 -17.09
CA VAL A 139 -10.00 -0.75 -17.23
C VAL A 139 -8.96 0.37 -17.30
N PRO A 140 -8.88 1.12 -18.41
CA PRO A 140 -7.88 2.18 -18.56
C PRO A 140 -8.28 3.47 -17.82
N ARG A 141 -7.28 4.31 -17.55
CA ARG A 141 -7.43 5.67 -17.01
C ARG A 141 -8.18 5.74 -15.68
N THR A 142 -8.03 4.74 -14.84
CA THR A 142 -8.72 4.71 -13.54
C THR A 142 -8.31 5.87 -12.64
N GLU A 143 -7.07 6.36 -12.76
CA GLU A 143 -6.57 7.50 -11.98
C GLU A 143 -7.20 8.85 -12.35
N SER A 144 -7.82 8.94 -13.53
CA SER A 144 -8.58 10.15 -13.95
C SER A 144 -10.07 10.06 -13.63
N MET A 145 -10.54 8.96 -13.07
CA MET A 145 -11.94 8.77 -12.72
C MET A 145 -12.27 9.43 -11.38
N SER A 146 -13.53 9.87 -11.23
CA SER A 146 -14.04 10.22 -9.92
C SER A 146 -14.29 8.95 -9.08
N ARG A 147 -14.23 9.06 -7.75
CA ARG A 147 -14.57 7.96 -6.84
C ARG A 147 -15.97 7.38 -7.13
N ALA A 148 -16.95 8.25 -7.45
CA ALA A 148 -18.30 7.79 -7.81
C ALA A 148 -18.27 6.87 -9.03
N ARG A 149 -17.50 7.25 -10.08
CA ARG A 149 -17.35 6.42 -11.28
C ARG A 149 -16.65 5.10 -11.02
N VAL A 150 -15.61 5.09 -10.19
CA VAL A 150 -14.94 3.87 -9.75
C VAL A 150 -15.94 2.94 -9.05
N ASN A 151 -16.72 3.46 -8.09
CA ASN A 151 -17.71 2.68 -7.36
C ASN A 151 -18.81 2.09 -8.28
N GLU A 152 -19.29 2.84 -9.28
CA GLU A 152 -20.22 2.34 -10.29
C GLU A 152 -19.65 1.14 -11.06
N LEU A 153 -18.39 1.26 -11.50
CA LEU A 153 -17.73 0.20 -12.27
C LEU A 153 -17.44 -1.03 -11.41
N ILE A 154 -17.05 -0.86 -10.16
CA ILE A 154 -16.87 -1.95 -9.19
C ILE A 154 -18.19 -2.69 -8.97
N ALA A 155 -19.30 -1.96 -8.81
CA ALA A 155 -20.62 -2.56 -8.66
C ALA A 155 -21.07 -3.31 -9.91
N ALA A 156 -20.81 -2.75 -11.10
CA ALA A 156 -21.13 -3.38 -12.38
C ALA A 156 -20.34 -4.68 -12.65
N GLN A 157 -19.26 -4.93 -11.91
CA GLN A 157 -18.42 -6.11 -12.03
C GLN A 157 -18.63 -7.13 -10.89
N ASP A 158 -19.74 -7.02 -10.15
CA ASP A 158 -20.06 -7.83 -8.98
C ASP A 158 -19.00 -7.81 -7.86
N LEU A 159 -18.19 -6.75 -7.81
CA LEU A 159 -17.18 -6.51 -6.79
C LEU A 159 -17.67 -5.56 -5.69
N ALA A 160 -18.98 -5.26 -5.68
CA ALA A 160 -19.59 -4.42 -4.66
C ALA A 160 -19.50 -5.08 -3.28
N GLY A 161 -19.32 -4.24 -2.25
CA GLY A 161 -19.22 -4.73 -0.87
C GLY A 161 -17.79 -4.85 -0.35
N LYS A 162 -16.76 -4.56 -1.16
CA LYS A 162 -15.35 -4.52 -0.74
C LYS A 162 -14.90 -5.80 -0.03
N HIS A 163 -15.26 -6.95 -0.58
CA HIS A 163 -14.83 -8.23 -0.04
C HIS A 163 -13.34 -8.47 -0.38
N PRO A 164 -12.44 -8.54 0.61
CA PRO A 164 -11.01 -8.73 0.37
C PRO A 164 -10.70 -9.92 -0.52
N GLU A 165 -11.47 -11.01 -0.38
CA GLU A 165 -11.29 -12.24 -1.15
C GLU A 165 -11.52 -12.02 -2.66
N ALA A 166 -12.58 -11.30 -3.03
CA ALA A 166 -12.88 -11.01 -4.43
C ALA A 166 -11.79 -10.15 -5.07
N TYR A 167 -11.22 -9.20 -4.31
CA TYR A 167 -10.09 -8.40 -4.77
C TYR A 167 -8.82 -9.23 -4.90
N ALA A 168 -8.56 -10.15 -3.96
CA ALA A 168 -7.42 -11.06 -4.02
C ALA A 168 -7.49 -11.98 -5.26
N GLU A 169 -8.66 -12.50 -5.62
CA GLU A 169 -8.89 -13.29 -6.84
C GLU A 169 -8.59 -12.48 -8.12
N VAL A 170 -9.02 -11.21 -8.17
CA VAL A 170 -8.69 -10.32 -9.27
C VAL A 170 -7.17 -10.16 -9.40
N ILE A 171 -6.48 -9.90 -8.29
CA ILE A 171 -5.02 -9.71 -8.25
C ILE A 171 -4.32 -11.00 -8.69
N GLU A 172 -4.75 -12.15 -8.19
CA GLU A 172 -4.15 -13.44 -8.53
C GLU A 172 -4.22 -13.73 -10.03
N SER A 173 -5.34 -13.41 -10.67
CA SER A 173 -5.55 -13.62 -12.11
C SER A 173 -4.88 -12.57 -13.00
N ALA A 174 -4.52 -11.39 -12.46
CA ALA A 174 -4.01 -10.27 -13.24
C ALA A 174 -2.57 -10.49 -13.74
N ASP A 175 -2.27 -9.88 -14.88
CA ASP A 175 -0.89 -9.71 -15.35
C ASP A 175 -0.33 -8.36 -14.87
N LEU A 176 0.60 -8.40 -13.92
CA LEU A 176 1.25 -7.20 -13.39
C LEU A 176 2.36 -6.63 -14.30
N THR A 177 2.63 -7.24 -15.43
CA THR A 177 3.66 -6.76 -16.39
C THR A 177 3.08 -5.79 -17.40
N THR A 178 1.76 -5.82 -17.61
CA THR A 178 1.06 -5.02 -18.60
C THR A 178 -0.16 -4.35 -17.98
N LEU A 179 0.03 -3.12 -17.50
CA LEU A 179 -1.08 -2.31 -16.98
C LEU A 179 -1.68 -1.45 -18.10
N PRO A 180 -3.00 -1.19 -18.07
CA PRO A 180 -3.61 -0.27 -19.02
C PRO A 180 -3.13 1.17 -18.81
N PRO A 181 -3.21 2.04 -19.83
CA PRO A 181 -2.74 3.42 -19.73
C PRO A 181 -3.53 4.23 -18.69
N GLY A 182 -2.84 5.13 -17.99
CA GLY A 182 -3.41 5.99 -16.94
C GLY A 182 -3.67 5.25 -15.61
N CYS A 183 -2.75 4.33 -15.28
CA CYS A 183 -2.71 3.59 -14.02
C CYS A 183 -1.27 3.64 -13.46
N ASP A 184 -0.65 4.81 -13.51
CA ASP A 184 0.78 5.02 -13.27
C ASP A 184 1.14 4.80 -11.79
N CYS A 185 0.29 5.25 -10.86
CA CYS A 185 0.51 5.06 -9.42
C CYS A 185 0.57 3.58 -9.03
N LEU A 186 -0.31 2.74 -9.60
CA LEU A 186 -0.25 1.30 -9.39
C LEU A 186 1.04 0.71 -9.98
N GLY A 187 1.43 1.14 -11.18
CA GLY A 187 2.67 0.71 -11.84
C GLY A 187 3.91 1.04 -11.01
N GLU A 188 4.00 2.25 -10.49
CA GLU A 188 5.08 2.70 -9.61
C GLU A 188 5.10 1.91 -8.29
N TRP A 189 3.93 1.65 -7.71
CA TRP A 189 3.82 0.85 -6.50
C TRP A 189 4.34 -0.58 -6.72
N ILE A 190 3.93 -1.24 -7.81
CA ILE A 190 4.39 -2.59 -8.18
C ILE A 190 5.90 -2.62 -8.42
N ALA A 191 6.43 -1.65 -9.18
CA ALA A 191 7.86 -1.55 -9.45
C ALA A 191 8.68 -1.37 -8.16
N THR A 192 8.17 -0.53 -7.25
CA THR A 192 8.77 -0.32 -5.93
C THR A 192 8.73 -1.60 -5.10
N ALA A 193 7.60 -2.31 -5.08
CA ALA A 193 7.46 -3.58 -4.36
C ALA A 193 8.47 -4.61 -4.83
N ARG A 194 8.63 -4.80 -6.16
CA ARG A 194 9.64 -5.70 -6.72
C ARG A 194 11.05 -5.34 -6.27
N SER A 195 11.43 -4.08 -6.39
CA SER A 195 12.77 -3.62 -6.03
C SER A 195 13.08 -3.77 -4.54
N VAL A 196 12.10 -3.43 -3.68
CA VAL A 196 12.27 -3.48 -2.21
C VAL A 196 12.33 -4.91 -1.72
N LEU A 197 11.38 -5.78 -2.16
CA LEU A 197 11.36 -7.19 -1.74
C LEU A 197 12.59 -7.95 -2.25
N ASP A 198 12.98 -7.76 -3.51
CA ASP A 198 14.18 -8.41 -4.07
C ASP A 198 15.43 -8.07 -3.24
N ARG A 199 15.62 -6.78 -2.90
CA ARG A 199 16.73 -6.33 -2.06
C ARG A 199 16.68 -6.91 -0.65
N ALA A 200 15.50 -6.90 -0.01
CA ALA A 200 15.35 -7.38 1.36
C ALA A 200 15.57 -8.89 1.47
N ILE A 201 15.05 -9.67 0.50
CA ILE A 201 15.13 -11.14 0.50
C ILE A 201 16.54 -11.62 0.14
N ARG A 202 17.18 -11.01 -0.85
CA ARG A 202 18.52 -11.43 -1.28
C ARG A 202 19.64 -10.90 -0.38
N GLY A 203 19.33 -9.98 0.49
CA GLY A 203 20.32 -9.23 1.26
C GLY A 203 21.09 -8.27 0.36
N THR A 204 21.31 -7.04 0.77
CA THR A 204 22.23 -6.16 0.07
C THR A 204 23.64 -6.71 0.34
N PRO A 205 24.47 -7.06 -0.68
CA PRO A 205 25.88 -7.17 -0.42
C PRO A 205 26.33 -5.80 0.08
N GLY A 206 26.77 -5.73 1.34
CA GLY A 206 27.30 -4.54 1.99
C GLY A 206 28.56 -4.03 1.32
#